data_4c6608b258696c2e6808e4592e8d0311
#
_entry.id   4c6608b258696c2e6808e4592e8d0311
#
_cell.length_a   1.000
_cell.length_b   1.000
_cell.length_c   1.000
_cell.angle_alpha   90.00
_cell.angle_beta   90.00
_cell.angle_gamma   90.00
#
_symmetry.space_group_name_H-M   'P 1'
#
loop_
_entity.id
_entity.type
_entity.pdbx_description
1 polymer ?
#
loop_
_entity_poly.entity_id
_entity_poly.type
_entity_poly.pdbx_seq_one_letter_code
_entity_poly.pdbx_strand_id
1 'polypeptide(L)'
;MILVKDGRVIDPARGIDDVLDLVIDGGKIAKIGKYQRSEDYERIIEAKGCVVAPGLVDVHVHFRDPGFTYKEDIESGAASAAAGGFTSVVCMANTKPPVDNVETLGYVLERGARCGINVLTCATISRGMQGRELVDMEELAAHGAAGFTDDGIPLMDEALVKCAMERAAKLDLPLSFHEEDRAFIESPGVNQGAVSKALGLGGAPALAEDVLVARDCMLALHTGARVNVQHISSANSVQLVRLAKEMGAHVTAEATPHHFSLTEDAVLEKGTMAKMNPPLRTQADRYAIIEGLKDGAIDIIATDHAPHSAEEKAKPFAEAPSGIIGLETALALGITNLVRKGHLTLMQLIEKMSLNPAKLYKLDKGAITEGADADLVIFNEGERWHVGPKFVSKAANTPFAGEDLYGKVKYTICAGNVVYEDGE
;
A
#
# COMPACT_ATOMS: atom_id res chain seq x y z
N MET A 1 -8.93 16.09 25.82
CA MET A 1 -9.94 15.28 25.11
C MET A 1 -10.30 15.91 23.77
N ILE A 2 -10.52 15.09 22.72
CA ILE A 2 -11.01 15.53 21.41
C ILE A 2 -12.40 14.95 21.18
N LEU A 3 -13.35 15.75 20.68
CA LEU A 3 -14.65 15.28 20.21
C LEU A 3 -14.68 15.34 18.69
N VAL A 4 -14.85 14.21 18.01
CA VAL A 4 -15.18 14.14 16.58
C VAL A 4 -16.70 14.05 16.50
N LYS A 5 -17.34 15.05 15.91
CA LYS A 5 -18.78 15.25 16.00
C LYS A 5 -19.51 15.10 14.68
N ASP A 6 -20.67 14.41 14.74
CA ASP A 6 -21.62 14.25 13.64
C ASP A 6 -21.04 13.64 12.34
N GLY A 7 -19.99 12.79 12.45
CA GLY A 7 -19.39 12.10 11.32
C GLY A 7 -20.15 10.81 10.96
N ARG A 8 -20.18 10.46 9.67
CA ARG A 8 -20.60 9.12 9.22
C ARG A 8 -19.48 8.13 9.50
N VAL A 9 -19.62 7.36 10.58
CA VAL A 9 -18.65 6.34 10.98
C VAL A 9 -18.82 5.11 10.10
N ILE A 10 -17.75 4.71 9.41
CA ILE A 10 -17.67 3.47 8.63
C ILE A 10 -16.60 2.59 9.25
N ASP A 11 -17.01 1.45 9.80
CA ASP A 11 -16.10 0.46 10.41
C ASP A 11 -16.36 -0.93 9.84
N PRO A 12 -15.52 -1.41 8.91
CA PRO A 12 -15.67 -2.74 8.31
C PRO A 12 -15.56 -3.89 9.31
N ALA A 13 -14.76 -3.75 10.35
CA ALA A 13 -14.55 -4.81 11.34
C ALA A 13 -15.82 -5.09 12.16
N ARG A 14 -16.66 -4.06 12.35
CA ARG A 14 -17.90 -4.13 13.15
C ARG A 14 -19.17 -4.01 12.29
N GLY A 15 -19.03 -3.77 10.99
CA GLY A 15 -20.15 -3.55 10.07
C GLY A 15 -20.95 -2.29 10.40
N ILE A 16 -20.31 -1.24 10.93
CA ILE A 16 -20.96 0.03 11.30
C ILE A 16 -20.94 0.98 10.09
N ASP A 17 -22.11 1.53 9.77
CA ASP A 17 -22.30 2.64 8.83
C ASP A 17 -23.41 3.53 9.40
N ASP A 18 -23.05 4.46 10.31
CA ASP A 18 -24.01 5.31 11.02
C ASP A 18 -23.38 6.67 11.37
N VAL A 19 -24.22 7.67 11.63
CA VAL A 19 -23.77 8.98 12.08
C VAL A 19 -23.55 8.94 13.59
N LEU A 20 -22.30 8.99 14.03
CA LEU A 20 -21.89 8.88 15.42
C LEU A 20 -20.88 9.97 15.78
N ASP A 21 -20.70 10.19 17.07
CA ASP A 21 -19.65 11.00 17.65
C ASP A 21 -18.60 10.08 18.29
N LEU A 22 -17.32 10.48 18.22
CA LEU A 22 -16.23 9.77 18.90
C LEU A 22 -15.57 10.71 19.91
N VAL A 23 -15.38 10.24 21.13
CA VAL A 23 -14.59 10.92 22.15
C VAL A 23 -13.21 10.26 22.20
N ILE A 24 -12.17 11.04 22.01
CA ILE A 24 -10.78 10.62 22.10
C ILE A 24 -10.18 11.18 23.39
N ASP A 25 -9.61 10.33 24.20
CA ASP A 25 -8.93 10.69 25.46
C ASP A 25 -7.72 9.81 25.68
N GLY A 26 -6.61 10.44 26.10
CA GLY A 26 -5.35 9.73 26.35
C GLY A 26 -4.83 8.90 25.17
N GLY A 27 -5.08 9.35 23.94
CA GLY A 27 -4.67 8.64 22.71
C GLY A 27 -5.61 7.51 22.28
N LYS A 28 -6.68 7.23 23.03
CA LYS A 28 -7.59 6.12 22.83
C LYS A 28 -8.99 6.62 22.41
N ILE A 29 -9.74 5.75 21.74
CA ILE A 29 -11.18 5.94 21.53
C ILE A 29 -11.86 5.66 22.87
N ALA A 30 -12.22 6.71 23.59
CA ALA A 30 -12.80 6.58 24.93
C ALA A 30 -14.27 6.21 24.87
N LYS A 31 -15.04 6.79 23.92
CA LYS A 31 -16.48 6.57 23.79
C LYS A 31 -16.95 6.72 22.34
N ILE A 32 -17.96 5.95 22.00
CA ILE A 32 -18.67 5.99 20.70
C ILE A 32 -20.16 6.21 20.98
N GLY A 33 -20.79 7.22 20.36
CA GLY A 33 -22.21 7.48 20.59
C GLY A 33 -22.68 8.83 20.11
N LYS A 34 -23.49 9.51 20.94
CA LYS A 34 -23.95 10.89 20.71
C LYS A 34 -23.63 11.76 21.93
N TYR A 35 -22.88 12.81 21.73
CA TYR A 35 -22.39 13.65 22.82
C TYR A 35 -22.70 15.13 22.58
N GLN A 36 -22.96 15.85 23.69
CA GLN A 36 -23.13 17.30 23.66
C GLN A 36 -21.76 17.98 23.68
N ARG A 37 -21.66 19.15 23.08
CA ARG A 37 -20.50 20.01 23.23
C ARG A 37 -20.38 20.45 24.68
N SER A 38 -19.15 20.44 25.22
CA SER A 38 -18.83 20.95 26.56
C SER A 38 -17.44 21.58 26.54
N GLU A 39 -17.15 22.34 27.58
CA GLU A 39 -15.82 22.96 27.81
C GLU A 39 -14.75 21.92 28.19
N ASP A 40 -15.15 20.65 28.43
CA ASP A 40 -14.22 19.57 28.74
C ASP A 40 -13.40 19.11 27.51
N TYR A 41 -13.84 19.47 26.30
CA TYR A 41 -13.13 19.13 25.07
C TYR A 41 -12.17 20.24 24.68
N GLU A 42 -10.87 19.94 24.63
CA GLU A 42 -9.81 20.83 24.18
C GLU A 42 -9.97 21.16 22.68
N ARG A 43 -10.52 20.20 21.93
CA ARG A 43 -10.77 20.34 20.50
C ARG A 43 -12.07 19.65 20.12
N ILE A 44 -12.84 20.30 19.25
CA ILE A 44 -14.00 19.71 18.58
C ILE A 44 -13.73 19.71 17.07
N ILE A 45 -13.77 18.52 16.46
CA ILE A 45 -13.64 18.34 15.02
C ILE A 45 -15.05 18.12 14.46
N GLU A 46 -15.54 19.09 13.67
CA GLU A 46 -16.84 19.02 13.01
C GLU A 46 -16.72 18.10 11.80
N ALA A 47 -17.22 16.88 11.92
CA ALA A 47 -17.16 15.86 10.86
C ALA A 47 -18.49 15.75 10.08
N LYS A 48 -19.41 16.71 10.23
CA LYS A 48 -20.67 16.71 9.51
C LYS A 48 -20.44 16.74 8.00
N GLY A 49 -20.99 15.76 7.27
CA GLY A 49 -20.81 15.60 5.83
C GLY A 49 -19.49 14.89 5.46
N CYS A 50 -18.70 14.49 6.47
CA CYS A 50 -17.52 13.68 6.30
C CYS A 50 -17.75 12.23 6.75
N VAL A 51 -16.95 11.34 6.20
CA VAL A 51 -16.78 9.96 6.68
C VAL A 51 -15.68 9.95 7.73
N VAL A 52 -15.89 9.19 8.79
CA VAL A 52 -14.89 8.85 9.81
C VAL A 52 -14.65 7.34 9.72
N ALA A 53 -13.45 6.94 9.36
CA ALA A 53 -13.09 5.54 9.20
C ALA A 53 -11.83 5.22 10.04
N PRO A 54 -11.54 3.91 10.28
CA PRO A 54 -10.25 3.52 10.83
C PRO A 54 -9.13 4.08 9.95
N GLY A 55 -8.04 4.51 10.56
CA GLY A 55 -6.87 4.98 9.83
C GLY A 55 -6.41 3.97 8.78
N LEU A 56 -6.05 4.46 7.61
CA LEU A 56 -5.61 3.61 6.51
C LEU A 56 -4.27 2.96 6.83
N VAL A 57 -4.05 1.77 6.29
CA VAL A 57 -2.83 0.98 6.46
C VAL A 57 -2.26 0.67 5.08
N ASP A 58 -1.03 1.10 4.81
CA ASP A 58 -0.34 0.76 3.56
C ASP A 58 0.79 -0.22 3.82
N VAL A 59 0.72 -1.37 3.19
CA VAL A 59 1.68 -2.45 3.41
C VAL A 59 2.79 -2.50 2.35
N HIS A 60 2.86 -1.47 1.48
CA HIS A 60 3.83 -1.43 0.40
C HIS A 60 4.25 0.01 0.07
N VAL A 61 5.29 0.50 0.77
CA VAL A 61 5.84 1.84 0.57
C VAL A 61 7.37 1.83 0.54
N HIS A 62 7.96 2.77 -0.23
CA HIS A 62 9.40 2.97 -0.36
C HIS A 62 9.80 4.34 0.16
N PHE A 63 10.18 4.44 1.42
CA PHE A 63 10.64 5.71 1.99
C PHE A 63 12.11 6.03 1.67
N ARG A 64 12.78 5.14 0.92
CA ARG A 64 14.13 5.42 0.37
C ARG A 64 15.23 5.68 1.40
N ASP A 65 14.96 5.52 2.66
CA ASP A 65 15.86 5.78 3.78
C ASP A 65 16.10 4.48 4.57
N PRO A 66 17.34 4.07 4.74
CA PRO A 66 18.62 4.74 4.41
C PRO A 66 18.98 4.74 2.91
N GLY A 67 19.81 5.70 2.53
CA GLY A 67 20.62 5.66 1.32
C GLY A 67 20.15 6.50 0.12
N PHE A 68 18.84 6.76 -0.02
CA PHE A 68 18.30 7.54 -1.14
C PHE A 68 17.42 8.70 -0.67
N THR A 69 17.79 9.32 0.45
CA THR A 69 17.03 10.37 1.15
C THR A 69 16.75 11.63 0.33
N TYR A 70 17.43 11.78 -0.81
CA TYR A 70 17.15 12.85 -1.76
C TYR A 70 15.83 12.65 -2.53
N LYS A 71 15.33 11.41 -2.60
CA LYS A 71 14.03 11.08 -3.24
C LYS A 71 12.89 11.19 -2.25
N GLU A 72 13.10 10.60 -1.08
CA GLU A 72 12.19 10.54 0.06
C GLU A 72 13.00 10.13 1.30
N ASP A 73 12.55 10.49 2.49
CA ASP A 73 13.03 9.94 3.76
C ASP A 73 11.85 9.49 4.63
N ILE A 74 12.15 8.88 5.76
CA ILE A 74 11.12 8.34 6.66
C ILE A 74 10.18 9.43 7.14
N GLU A 75 10.69 10.61 7.46
CA GLU A 75 9.89 11.74 7.97
C GLU A 75 8.95 12.31 6.91
N SER A 76 9.46 12.57 5.70
CA SER A 76 8.64 13.10 4.61
C SER A 76 7.65 12.06 4.06
N GLY A 77 8.06 10.80 3.97
CA GLY A 77 7.17 9.70 3.60
C GLY A 77 6.03 9.50 4.61
N ALA A 78 6.34 9.57 5.90
CA ALA A 78 5.33 9.51 6.96
C ALA A 78 4.35 10.70 6.92
N ALA A 79 4.85 11.91 6.62
CA ALA A 79 4.00 13.08 6.44
C ALA A 79 3.09 12.96 5.20
N SER A 80 3.61 12.41 4.08
CA SER A 80 2.84 12.10 2.88
C SER A 80 1.76 11.04 3.15
N ALA A 81 2.09 10.02 3.93
CA ALA A 81 1.14 9.01 4.38
C ALA A 81 0.01 9.62 5.22
N ALA A 82 0.36 10.47 6.19
CA ALA A 82 -0.62 11.19 7.00
C ALA A 82 -1.55 12.06 6.12
N ALA A 83 -1.02 12.77 5.12
CA ALA A 83 -1.82 13.55 4.18
C ALA A 83 -2.78 12.68 3.33
N GLY A 84 -2.40 11.44 3.07
CA GLY A 84 -3.23 10.44 2.39
C GLY A 84 -4.25 9.72 3.27
N GLY A 85 -4.29 9.98 4.58
CA GLY A 85 -5.19 9.32 5.53
C GLY A 85 -4.62 8.04 6.16
N PHE A 86 -3.34 7.73 5.92
CA PHE A 86 -2.68 6.54 6.46
C PHE A 86 -2.14 6.82 7.86
N THR A 87 -2.46 5.95 8.80
CA THR A 87 -1.94 5.98 10.17
C THR A 87 -0.88 4.91 10.42
N SER A 88 -0.74 3.97 9.49
CA SER A 88 0.27 2.92 9.57
C SER A 88 0.81 2.60 8.18
N VAL A 89 2.12 2.38 8.08
CA VAL A 89 2.78 1.96 6.86
C VAL A 89 3.81 0.86 7.13
N VAL A 90 4.02 -0.02 6.13
CA VAL A 90 5.08 -1.02 6.14
C VAL A 90 6.06 -0.70 5.01
N CYS A 91 7.28 -0.31 5.38
CA CYS A 91 8.34 0.02 4.44
C CYS A 91 8.95 -1.25 3.83
N MET A 92 9.26 -1.19 2.53
CA MET A 92 10.00 -2.22 1.84
C MET A 92 11.49 -2.18 2.21
N ALA A 93 12.14 -3.36 2.13
CA ALA A 93 13.49 -3.58 2.61
C ALA A 93 14.60 -3.13 1.63
N ASN A 94 14.25 -2.68 0.42
CA ASN A 94 15.18 -2.35 -0.68
C ASN A 94 15.84 -0.97 -0.57
N THR A 95 16.36 -0.68 0.60
CA THR A 95 17.14 0.53 0.93
C THR A 95 18.64 0.35 0.62
N LYS A 96 19.49 1.30 0.98
CA LYS A 96 20.94 1.21 0.81
C LYS A 96 21.68 1.68 2.08
N PRO A 97 22.20 0.74 2.90
CA PRO A 97 22.14 -0.71 2.73
C PRO A 97 20.71 -1.25 2.81
N PRO A 98 20.43 -2.47 2.29
CA PRO A 98 19.14 -3.12 2.46
C PRO A 98 18.91 -3.50 3.93
N VAL A 99 17.64 -3.69 4.31
CA VAL A 99 17.27 -4.07 5.69
C VAL A 99 17.49 -5.58 5.87
N ASP A 100 18.74 -6.02 5.87
CA ASP A 100 19.15 -7.43 5.95
C ASP A 100 19.87 -7.82 7.25
N ASN A 101 19.95 -6.88 8.20
CA ASN A 101 20.62 -7.02 9.48
C ASN A 101 19.95 -6.14 10.53
N VAL A 102 20.23 -6.43 11.81
CA VAL A 102 19.63 -5.75 12.98
C VAL A 102 19.96 -4.26 13.03
N GLU A 103 21.15 -3.85 12.60
CA GLU A 103 21.57 -2.44 12.62
C GLU A 103 20.70 -1.60 11.68
N THR A 104 20.54 -2.06 10.43
CA THR A 104 19.71 -1.35 9.45
C THR A 104 18.23 -1.40 9.81
N LEU A 105 17.75 -2.54 10.33
CA LEU A 105 16.39 -2.67 10.85
C LEU A 105 16.13 -1.68 11.98
N GLY A 106 17.03 -1.64 12.97
CA GLY A 106 16.95 -0.72 14.11
C GLY A 106 16.95 0.75 13.69
N TYR A 107 17.78 1.12 12.71
CA TYR A 107 17.80 2.47 12.14
C TYR A 107 16.40 2.90 11.62
N VAL A 108 15.76 2.07 10.82
CA VAL A 108 14.43 2.39 10.26
C VAL A 108 13.38 2.50 11.35
N LEU A 109 13.37 1.55 12.31
CA LEU A 109 12.40 1.52 13.41
C LEU A 109 12.58 2.72 14.36
N GLU A 110 13.82 3.09 14.71
CA GLU A 110 14.09 4.25 15.56
C GLU A 110 13.67 5.58 14.93
N ARG A 111 13.89 5.75 13.63
CA ARG A 111 13.43 6.95 12.92
C ARG A 111 11.92 6.95 12.79
N GLY A 112 11.34 5.81 12.42
CA GLY A 112 9.89 5.64 12.31
C GLY A 112 9.15 5.95 13.61
N ALA A 113 9.71 5.57 14.75
CA ALA A 113 9.13 5.84 16.08
C ALA A 113 9.04 7.34 16.42
N ARG A 114 9.75 8.22 15.70
CA ARG A 114 9.70 9.67 15.88
C ARG A 114 8.68 10.35 14.96
N CYS A 115 8.08 9.60 14.03
CA CYS A 115 7.06 10.11 13.13
C CYS A 115 5.70 10.19 13.82
N GLY A 116 4.79 10.95 13.23
CA GLY A 116 3.42 11.09 13.76
C GLY A 116 2.52 9.88 13.50
N ILE A 117 2.95 8.92 12.68
CA ILE A 117 2.21 7.70 12.34
C ILE A 117 3.02 6.46 12.69
N ASN A 118 2.40 5.28 12.61
CA ASN A 118 3.07 4.00 12.85
C ASN A 118 3.88 3.61 11.60
N VAL A 119 5.21 3.62 11.71
CA VAL A 119 6.11 3.20 10.63
C VAL A 119 6.74 1.86 11.00
N LEU A 120 6.35 0.82 10.27
CA LEU A 120 6.92 -0.52 10.35
C LEU A 120 7.81 -0.76 9.13
N THR A 121 8.59 -1.83 9.16
CA THR A 121 9.40 -2.25 8.00
C THR A 121 9.50 -3.76 7.88
N CYS A 122 9.52 -4.25 6.66
CA CYS A 122 9.99 -5.59 6.37
C CYS A 122 11.53 -5.64 6.45
N ALA A 123 12.06 -6.83 6.73
CA ALA A 123 13.44 -7.16 6.43
C ALA A 123 13.54 -7.89 5.08
N THR A 124 14.74 -8.03 4.53
CA THR A 124 14.95 -8.81 3.30
C THR A 124 14.78 -10.31 3.59
N ILE A 125 14.46 -11.07 2.55
CA ILE A 125 14.46 -12.54 2.60
C ILE A 125 15.90 -13.05 2.43
N SER A 126 16.64 -12.47 1.48
CA SER A 126 18.00 -12.89 1.19
C SER A 126 19.03 -11.80 1.56
N ARG A 127 20.24 -12.23 1.93
CA ARG A 127 21.35 -11.32 2.25
C ARG A 127 21.68 -10.43 1.07
N GLY A 128 21.69 -9.12 1.32
CA GLY A 128 21.94 -8.11 0.30
C GLY A 128 20.97 -8.17 -0.88
N MET A 129 19.80 -8.82 -0.71
CA MET A 129 18.82 -9.06 -1.78
C MET A 129 19.42 -9.78 -3.01
N GLN A 130 20.30 -10.74 -2.77
CA GLN A 130 21.01 -11.43 -3.86
C GLN A 130 20.35 -12.76 -4.28
N GLY A 131 19.32 -13.23 -3.55
CA GLY A 131 18.61 -14.47 -3.85
C GLY A 131 19.45 -15.75 -3.70
N ARG A 132 20.50 -15.71 -2.86
CA ARG A 132 21.46 -16.84 -2.71
C ARG A 132 21.50 -17.45 -1.33
N GLU A 133 21.35 -16.65 -0.31
CA GLU A 133 21.43 -17.03 1.10
C GLU A 133 20.37 -16.28 1.88
N LEU A 134 19.64 -16.98 2.76
CA LEU A 134 18.65 -16.35 3.64
C LEU A 134 19.34 -15.49 4.70
N VAL A 135 18.67 -14.42 5.09
CA VAL A 135 19.01 -13.69 6.31
C VAL A 135 18.73 -14.55 7.56
N ASP A 136 19.16 -14.11 8.71
CA ASP A 136 18.70 -14.69 9.97
C ASP A 136 17.30 -14.15 10.28
N MET A 137 16.28 -14.86 9.75
CA MET A 137 14.89 -14.45 9.87
C MET A 137 14.41 -14.46 11.32
N GLU A 138 14.88 -15.38 12.14
CA GLU A 138 14.56 -15.49 13.54
C GLU A 138 15.09 -14.31 14.35
N GLU A 139 16.35 -13.90 14.09
CA GLU A 139 16.96 -12.74 14.72
C GLU A 139 16.24 -11.45 14.32
N LEU A 140 15.99 -11.25 13.03
CA LEU A 140 15.31 -10.04 12.54
C LEU A 140 13.86 -9.95 13.03
N ALA A 141 13.14 -11.06 13.09
CA ALA A 141 11.81 -11.12 13.68
C ALA A 141 11.83 -10.73 15.17
N ALA A 142 12.79 -11.24 15.94
CA ALA A 142 12.94 -10.90 17.35
C ALA A 142 13.27 -9.41 17.58
N HIS A 143 13.85 -8.72 16.60
CA HIS A 143 14.16 -7.28 16.64
C HIS A 143 13.09 -6.40 15.98
N GLY A 144 11.94 -6.95 15.57
CA GLY A 144 10.78 -6.19 15.16
C GLY A 144 10.55 -6.05 13.66
N ALA A 145 11.16 -6.91 12.83
CA ALA A 145 10.77 -7.01 11.44
C ALA A 145 9.28 -7.39 11.33
N ALA A 146 8.50 -6.61 10.60
CA ALA A 146 7.06 -6.85 10.46
C ALA A 146 6.74 -8.02 9.51
N GLY A 147 7.65 -8.33 8.61
CA GLY A 147 7.57 -9.40 7.61
C GLY A 147 8.87 -9.43 6.80
N PHE A 148 8.87 -10.16 5.69
CA PHE A 148 10.07 -10.29 4.86
C PHE A 148 9.73 -10.10 3.38
N THR A 149 10.65 -9.44 2.65
CA THR A 149 10.50 -9.18 1.21
C THR A 149 11.85 -8.87 0.55
N ASP A 150 12.07 -9.37 -0.65
CA ASP A 150 13.11 -8.88 -1.57
C ASP A 150 12.45 -8.05 -2.69
N ASP A 151 11.50 -7.20 -2.33
CA ASP A 151 10.74 -6.40 -3.29
C ASP A 151 11.60 -5.73 -4.35
N GLY A 152 11.15 -5.80 -5.62
CA GLY A 152 11.85 -5.33 -6.81
C GLY A 152 12.92 -6.29 -7.34
N ILE A 153 13.26 -7.38 -6.60
CA ILE A 153 14.20 -8.42 -7.03
C ILE A 153 13.57 -9.79 -6.78
N PRO A 154 12.95 -10.42 -7.80
CA PRO A 154 12.29 -11.71 -7.62
C PRO A 154 13.32 -12.79 -7.24
N LEU A 155 12.93 -13.66 -6.31
CA LEU A 155 13.72 -14.81 -5.91
C LEU A 155 13.52 -15.96 -6.90
N MET A 156 14.60 -16.43 -7.53
CA MET A 156 14.55 -17.42 -8.61
C MET A 156 14.93 -18.83 -8.17
N ASP A 157 15.51 -19.01 -6.98
CA ASP A 157 15.82 -20.32 -6.42
C ASP A 157 14.63 -20.86 -5.63
N GLU A 158 13.92 -21.81 -6.18
CA GLU A 158 12.71 -22.39 -5.57
C GLU A 158 12.99 -23.07 -4.23
N ALA A 159 14.17 -23.65 -4.03
CA ALA A 159 14.55 -24.28 -2.77
C ALA A 159 14.76 -23.22 -1.68
N LEU A 160 15.36 -22.08 -2.05
CA LEU A 160 15.52 -20.93 -1.16
C LEU A 160 14.16 -20.35 -0.77
N VAL A 161 13.28 -20.12 -1.75
CA VAL A 161 11.92 -19.60 -1.52
C VAL A 161 11.13 -20.53 -0.60
N LYS A 162 11.13 -21.84 -0.87
CA LYS A 162 10.48 -22.84 -0.01
C LYS A 162 11.02 -22.79 1.42
N CYS A 163 12.35 -22.72 1.59
CA CYS A 163 12.97 -22.64 2.92
C CYS A 163 12.57 -21.34 3.65
N ALA A 164 12.52 -20.19 2.95
CA ALA A 164 12.04 -18.93 3.49
C ALA A 164 10.59 -19.03 3.97
N MET A 165 9.71 -19.60 3.14
CA MET A 165 8.31 -19.83 3.48
C MET A 165 8.14 -20.72 4.71
N GLU A 166 8.89 -21.82 4.82
CA GLU A 166 8.85 -22.73 5.98
C GLU A 166 9.30 -22.01 7.28
N ARG A 167 10.28 -21.10 7.21
CA ARG A 167 10.71 -20.32 8.36
C ARG A 167 9.68 -19.25 8.72
N ALA A 168 9.20 -18.49 7.75
CA ALA A 168 8.17 -17.46 7.96
C ALA A 168 6.88 -18.05 8.55
N ALA A 169 6.48 -19.25 8.11
CA ALA A 169 5.33 -19.96 8.69
C ALA A 169 5.53 -20.26 10.19
N LYS A 170 6.73 -20.67 10.61
CA LYS A 170 7.05 -20.91 12.03
C LYS A 170 7.08 -19.61 12.85
N LEU A 171 7.53 -18.52 12.25
CA LEU A 171 7.57 -17.19 12.87
C LEU A 171 6.19 -16.53 12.86
N ASP A 172 5.25 -17.07 12.08
CA ASP A 172 3.90 -16.52 11.88
C ASP A 172 3.93 -15.08 11.34
N LEU A 173 4.90 -14.79 10.45
CA LEU A 173 5.10 -13.52 9.75
C LEU A 173 4.83 -13.68 8.25
N PRO A 174 4.33 -12.62 7.57
CA PRO A 174 4.08 -12.66 6.14
C PRO A 174 5.37 -12.55 5.32
N LEU A 175 5.34 -13.17 4.13
CA LEU A 175 6.28 -12.94 3.06
C LEU A 175 5.56 -12.18 1.94
N SER A 176 6.16 -11.11 1.45
CA SER A 176 5.64 -10.34 0.30
C SER A 176 6.59 -10.48 -0.88
N PHE A 177 6.05 -10.83 -2.06
CA PHE A 177 6.85 -11.12 -3.25
C PHE A 177 6.49 -10.20 -4.41
N HIS A 178 7.53 -9.62 -5.02
CA HIS A 178 7.48 -8.94 -6.31
C HIS A 178 7.65 -9.99 -7.42
N GLU A 179 6.60 -10.20 -8.19
CA GLU A 179 6.49 -11.33 -9.10
C GLU A 179 6.73 -10.89 -10.56
N GLU A 180 8.01 -10.73 -10.93
CA GLU A 180 8.40 -10.41 -12.30
C GLU A 180 9.64 -11.21 -12.72
N ASP A 181 9.47 -12.35 -13.38
CA ASP A 181 10.59 -13.14 -13.91
C ASP A 181 11.31 -12.38 -15.03
N ARG A 182 12.52 -11.90 -14.71
CA ARG A 182 13.35 -11.10 -15.60
C ARG A 182 13.76 -11.83 -16.88
N ALA A 183 13.69 -13.17 -16.90
CA ALA A 183 14.02 -13.94 -18.10
C ALA A 183 13.06 -13.69 -19.27
N PHE A 184 11.85 -13.23 -19.00
CA PHE A 184 10.83 -12.90 -20.00
C PHE A 184 10.80 -11.40 -20.36
N ILE A 185 11.50 -10.54 -19.64
CA ILE A 185 11.39 -9.09 -19.77
C ILE A 185 12.51 -8.55 -20.67
N GLU A 186 12.11 -7.96 -21.81
CA GLU A 186 13.06 -7.28 -22.69
C GLU A 186 13.23 -5.80 -22.32
N SER A 187 12.13 -5.14 -21.91
CA SER A 187 12.13 -3.74 -21.48
C SER A 187 11.18 -3.57 -20.30
N PRO A 188 11.66 -3.28 -19.08
CA PRO A 188 10.82 -3.13 -17.91
C PRO A 188 9.97 -1.85 -17.97
N GLY A 189 8.85 -1.84 -17.25
CA GLY A 189 8.00 -0.67 -17.03
C GLY A 189 7.06 -0.33 -18.19
N VAL A 190 6.97 -1.17 -19.20
CA VAL A 190 5.96 -1.10 -20.27
C VAL A 190 5.48 -2.49 -20.64
N ASN A 191 4.16 -2.67 -20.79
CA ASN A 191 3.56 -3.95 -21.18
C ASN A 191 4.02 -4.38 -22.58
N GLN A 192 4.33 -5.66 -22.76
CA GLN A 192 4.62 -6.20 -24.07
C GLN A 192 3.34 -6.22 -24.94
N GLY A 193 3.27 -5.36 -25.95
CA GLY A 193 2.07 -5.24 -26.76
C GLY A 193 2.14 -4.11 -27.78
N ALA A 194 1.01 -3.48 -28.01
CA ALA A 194 0.89 -2.39 -28.99
C ALA A 194 1.70 -1.15 -28.57
N VAL A 195 1.64 -0.79 -27.28
CA VAL A 195 2.31 0.39 -26.73
C VAL A 195 3.83 0.22 -26.75
N SER A 196 4.37 -0.91 -26.30
CA SER A 196 5.82 -1.15 -26.33
C SER A 196 6.37 -1.12 -27.76
N LYS A 197 5.63 -1.70 -28.72
CA LYS A 197 5.99 -1.65 -30.16
C LYS A 197 5.99 -0.22 -30.69
N ALA A 198 4.99 0.60 -30.34
CA ALA A 198 4.94 2.01 -30.75
C ALA A 198 6.13 2.82 -30.20
N LEU A 199 6.65 2.44 -29.05
CA LEU A 199 7.84 3.05 -28.41
C LEU A 199 9.16 2.45 -28.91
N GLY A 200 9.13 1.41 -29.75
CA GLY A 200 10.32 0.69 -30.20
C GLY A 200 10.96 -0.16 -29.10
N LEU A 201 10.18 -0.62 -28.12
CA LEU A 201 10.62 -1.40 -26.96
C LEU A 201 10.06 -2.83 -27.01
N GLY A 202 10.79 -3.80 -26.41
CA GLY A 202 10.34 -5.19 -26.32
C GLY A 202 9.19 -5.38 -25.33
N GLY A 203 9.26 -4.72 -24.17
CA GLY A 203 8.25 -4.76 -23.11
C GLY A 203 8.41 -5.92 -22.13
N ALA A 204 7.50 -5.95 -21.15
CA ALA A 204 7.38 -6.97 -20.12
C ALA A 204 6.04 -7.69 -20.26
N PRO A 205 6.01 -8.97 -20.69
CA PRO A 205 4.78 -9.73 -20.85
C PRO A 205 4.15 -10.07 -19.49
N ALA A 206 2.83 -10.25 -19.46
CA ALA A 206 2.11 -10.75 -18.28
C ALA A 206 2.65 -12.11 -17.80
N LEU A 207 3.15 -12.93 -18.72
CA LEU A 207 3.78 -14.23 -18.40
C LEU A 207 4.88 -14.13 -17.36
N ALA A 208 5.64 -13.02 -17.33
CA ALA A 208 6.69 -12.80 -16.34
C ALA A 208 6.15 -12.79 -14.89
N GLU A 209 4.95 -12.26 -14.70
CA GLU A 209 4.22 -12.27 -13.42
C GLU A 209 3.55 -13.63 -13.19
N ASP A 210 2.82 -14.14 -14.18
CA ASP A 210 1.98 -15.32 -14.05
C ASP A 210 2.77 -16.56 -13.56
N VAL A 211 4.00 -16.76 -14.07
CA VAL A 211 4.79 -17.96 -13.71
C VAL A 211 5.27 -17.91 -12.27
N LEU A 212 5.66 -16.76 -11.74
CA LEU A 212 6.10 -16.63 -10.36
C LEU A 212 4.91 -16.67 -9.39
N VAL A 213 3.81 -16.01 -9.72
CA VAL A 213 2.57 -16.12 -8.93
C VAL A 213 2.10 -17.56 -8.83
N ALA A 214 2.12 -18.35 -9.93
CA ALA A 214 1.77 -19.75 -9.90
C ALA A 214 2.70 -20.57 -8.98
N ARG A 215 4.01 -20.36 -9.09
CA ARG A 215 5.02 -21.01 -8.25
C ARG A 215 4.77 -20.75 -6.76
N ASP A 216 4.63 -19.45 -6.42
CA ASP A 216 4.60 -19.03 -5.02
C ASP A 216 3.25 -19.37 -4.35
N CYS A 217 2.16 -19.35 -5.11
CA CYS A 217 0.87 -19.89 -4.67
C CYS A 217 0.97 -21.39 -4.32
N MET A 218 1.64 -22.19 -5.15
CA MET A 218 1.81 -23.63 -4.89
C MET A 218 2.75 -23.89 -3.72
N LEU A 219 3.81 -23.12 -3.57
CA LEU A 219 4.71 -23.21 -2.42
C LEU A 219 4.01 -22.78 -1.13
N ALA A 220 3.20 -21.73 -1.16
CA ALA A 220 2.37 -21.31 -0.02
C ALA A 220 1.40 -22.41 0.43
N LEU A 221 0.72 -23.06 -0.53
CA LEU A 221 -0.16 -24.20 -0.25
C LEU A 221 0.59 -25.37 0.42
N HIS A 222 1.81 -25.66 -0.02
CA HIS A 222 2.62 -26.76 0.51
C HIS A 222 3.21 -26.45 1.89
N THR A 223 3.66 -25.22 2.13
CA THR A 223 4.38 -24.82 3.35
C THR A 223 3.46 -24.29 4.46
N GLY A 224 2.25 -23.87 4.10
CA GLY A 224 1.33 -23.17 5.02
C GLY A 224 1.76 -21.76 5.35
N ALA A 225 2.73 -21.18 4.63
CA ALA A 225 3.18 -19.82 4.82
C ALA A 225 2.10 -18.80 4.41
N ARG A 226 2.08 -17.66 5.10
CA ARG A 226 1.29 -16.50 4.67
C ARG A 226 2.07 -15.72 3.62
N VAL A 227 1.60 -15.80 2.38
CA VAL A 227 2.22 -15.16 1.23
C VAL A 227 1.34 -14.01 0.76
N ASN A 228 1.96 -12.89 0.47
CA ASN A 228 1.34 -11.73 -0.11
C ASN A 228 1.92 -11.47 -1.51
N VAL A 229 1.08 -11.58 -2.53
CA VAL A 229 1.44 -11.24 -3.91
C VAL A 229 1.32 -9.74 -4.06
N GLN A 230 2.46 -9.06 -4.20
CA GLN A 230 2.50 -7.60 -4.32
C GLN A 230 1.95 -7.14 -5.68
N HIS A 231 1.32 -5.96 -5.70
CA HIS A 231 0.92 -5.16 -6.88
C HIS A 231 0.53 -6.00 -8.13
N ILE A 232 -0.40 -6.95 -7.96
CA ILE A 232 -0.85 -7.83 -9.05
C ILE A 232 -1.35 -7.02 -10.25
N SER A 233 -0.93 -7.37 -11.46
CA SER A 233 -1.23 -6.61 -12.67
C SER A 233 -1.91 -7.42 -13.79
N SER A 234 -1.79 -8.75 -13.76
CA SER A 234 -2.26 -9.66 -14.82
C SER A 234 -3.59 -10.32 -14.49
N ALA A 235 -4.46 -10.45 -15.49
CA ALA A 235 -5.72 -11.19 -15.36
C ALA A 235 -5.51 -12.67 -15.00
N ASN A 236 -4.47 -13.31 -15.53
CA ASN A 236 -4.14 -14.70 -15.20
C ASN A 236 -3.69 -14.84 -13.76
N SER A 237 -2.83 -13.91 -13.27
CA SER A 237 -2.38 -13.90 -11.89
C SER A 237 -3.54 -13.76 -10.90
N VAL A 238 -4.56 -12.94 -11.20
CA VAL A 238 -5.79 -12.87 -10.39
C VAL A 238 -6.49 -14.23 -10.32
N GLN A 239 -6.57 -14.98 -11.46
CA GLN A 239 -7.17 -16.31 -11.47
C GLN A 239 -6.33 -17.32 -10.67
N LEU A 240 -5.01 -17.26 -10.77
CA LEU A 240 -4.10 -18.13 -10.02
C LEU A 240 -4.24 -17.93 -8.51
N VAL A 241 -4.30 -16.68 -8.04
CA VAL A 241 -4.55 -16.36 -6.62
C VAL A 241 -5.92 -16.90 -6.17
N ARG A 242 -6.97 -16.70 -6.99
CA ARG A 242 -8.31 -17.24 -6.68
C ARG A 242 -8.28 -18.74 -6.50
N LEU A 243 -7.68 -19.46 -7.45
CA LEU A 243 -7.55 -20.92 -7.40
C LEU A 243 -6.74 -21.37 -6.17
N ALA A 244 -5.63 -20.70 -5.87
CA ALA A 244 -4.82 -21.02 -4.70
C ALA A 244 -5.60 -20.88 -3.39
N LYS A 245 -6.41 -19.83 -3.24
CA LYS A 245 -7.29 -19.62 -2.10
C LYS A 245 -8.36 -20.72 -2.01
N GLU A 246 -9.00 -21.09 -3.14
CA GLU A 246 -9.96 -22.20 -3.20
C GLU A 246 -9.34 -23.54 -2.77
N MET A 247 -8.06 -23.76 -3.06
CA MET A 247 -7.29 -24.92 -2.63
C MET A 247 -6.86 -24.86 -1.15
N GLY A 248 -7.05 -23.73 -0.48
CA GLY A 248 -6.73 -23.54 0.95
C GLY A 248 -5.34 -22.94 1.21
N ALA A 249 -4.67 -22.34 0.22
CA ALA A 249 -3.42 -21.64 0.44
C ALA A 249 -3.66 -20.31 1.20
N HIS A 250 -2.76 -19.97 2.11
CA HIS A 250 -2.77 -18.69 2.83
C HIS A 250 -2.13 -17.59 1.98
N VAL A 251 -2.80 -17.23 0.89
CA VAL A 251 -2.35 -16.20 -0.05
C VAL A 251 -3.25 -14.98 0.06
N THR A 252 -2.64 -13.80 0.15
CA THR A 252 -3.26 -12.50 -0.08
C THR A 252 -2.67 -11.88 -1.34
N ALA A 253 -3.40 -10.95 -1.96
CA ALA A 253 -2.91 -10.20 -3.10
C ALA A 253 -3.21 -8.71 -2.94
N GLU A 254 -2.30 -7.87 -3.41
CA GLU A 254 -2.45 -6.42 -3.47
C GLU A 254 -2.82 -5.97 -4.88
N ALA A 255 -3.69 -4.95 -4.99
CA ALA A 255 -3.81 -4.13 -6.17
C ALA A 255 -3.38 -2.71 -5.84
N THR A 256 -2.68 -2.06 -6.77
CA THR A 256 -2.35 -0.65 -6.59
C THR A 256 -3.41 0.26 -7.21
N PRO A 257 -3.54 1.51 -6.72
CA PRO A 257 -4.45 2.48 -7.32
C PRO A 257 -4.21 2.74 -8.81
N HIS A 258 -2.98 2.69 -9.28
CA HIS A 258 -2.66 2.90 -10.68
C HIS A 258 -3.08 1.70 -11.56
N HIS A 259 -3.00 0.46 -11.08
CA HIS A 259 -3.40 -0.71 -11.86
C HIS A 259 -4.92 -0.84 -12.06
N PHE A 260 -5.75 -0.39 -11.12
CA PHE A 260 -7.19 -0.37 -11.35
C PHE A 260 -7.69 0.93 -12.01
N SER A 261 -6.87 1.97 -12.10
CA SER A 261 -7.25 3.27 -12.68
C SER A 261 -6.85 3.44 -14.13
N LEU A 262 -5.64 2.98 -14.50
CA LEU A 262 -4.99 3.24 -15.79
C LEU A 262 -4.80 1.95 -16.60
N THR A 263 -4.52 2.14 -17.90
CA THR A 263 -4.07 1.08 -18.84
C THR A 263 -2.73 1.45 -19.45
N GLU A 264 -2.13 0.53 -20.20
CA GLU A 264 -0.87 0.74 -20.91
C GLU A 264 -0.85 1.99 -21.80
N ASP A 265 -2.02 2.44 -22.28
CA ASP A 265 -2.15 3.64 -23.11
C ASP A 265 -1.66 4.91 -22.40
N ALA A 266 -1.75 4.95 -21.06
CA ALA A 266 -1.25 6.07 -20.26
C ALA A 266 0.26 6.33 -20.48
N VAL A 267 1.03 5.30 -20.86
CA VAL A 267 2.45 5.45 -21.15
C VAL A 267 2.69 6.37 -22.37
N LEU A 268 1.80 6.30 -23.39
CA LEU A 268 1.90 7.15 -24.58
C LEU A 268 1.64 8.64 -24.26
N GLU A 269 0.79 8.91 -23.27
CA GLU A 269 0.38 10.27 -22.90
C GLU A 269 1.27 10.87 -21.81
N LYS A 270 1.63 10.07 -20.80
CA LYS A 270 2.32 10.51 -19.58
C LYS A 270 3.81 10.14 -19.56
N GLY A 271 4.28 9.34 -20.52
CA GLY A 271 5.69 8.94 -20.63
C GLY A 271 6.20 8.23 -19.38
N THR A 272 7.36 8.68 -18.89
CA THR A 272 8.01 8.12 -17.70
C THR A 272 7.20 8.23 -16.42
N MET A 273 6.25 9.18 -16.33
CA MET A 273 5.33 9.30 -15.19
C MET A 273 4.34 8.14 -15.11
N ALA A 274 4.13 7.39 -16.21
CA ALA A 274 3.34 6.17 -16.24
C ALA A 274 4.21 4.90 -16.33
N LYS A 275 5.53 5.01 -16.08
CA LYS A 275 6.45 3.88 -16.01
C LYS A 275 6.50 3.31 -14.59
N MET A 276 6.08 2.06 -14.42
CA MET A 276 6.08 1.32 -13.15
C MET A 276 6.31 -0.18 -13.37
N ASN A 277 6.69 -0.90 -12.34
CA ASN A 277 6.86 -2.36 -12.34
C ASN A 277 5.99 -3.00 -11.23
N PRO A 278 5.13 -3.97 -11.60
CA PRO A 278 4.83 -4.39 -12.95
C PRO A 278 4.17 -3.27 -13.77
N PRO A 279 4.24 -3.33 -15.12
CA PRO A 279 3.73 -2.25 -15.96
C PRO A 279 2.19 -2.19 -15.92
N LEU A 280 1.66 -1.02 -16.26
CA LEU A 280 0.26 -0.88 -16.62
C LEU A 280 -0.05 -1.81 -17.79
N ARG A 281 -1.14 -2.57 -17.69
CA ARG A 281 -1.52 -3.59 -18.64
C ARG A 281 -2.73 -3.18 -19.49
N THR A 282 -3.31 -4.14 -20.17
CA THR A 282 -4.46 -3.93 -21.04
C THR A 282 -5.74 -3.57 -20.25
N GLN A 283 -6.76 -3.12 -20.99
CA GLN A 283 -8.08 -2.89 -20.41
C GLN A 283 -8.69 -4.18 -19.81
N ALA A 284 -8.40 -5.35 -20.40
CA ALA A 284 -8.88 -6.63 -19.87
C ALA A 284 -8.24 -6.98 -18.52
N ASP A 285 -6.94 -6.73 -18.36
CA ASP A 285 -6.23 -6.92 -17.12
C ASP A 285 -6.75 -5.97 -16.04
N ARG A 286 -6.93 -4.69 -16.36
CA ARG A 286 -7.53 -3.71 -15.44
C ARG A 286 -8.90 -4.15 -14.94
N TYR A 287 -9.75 -4.66 -15.81
CA TYR A 287 -11.07 -5.19 -15.43
C TYR A 287 -10.94 -6.43 -14.54
N ALA A 288 -10.01 -7.32 -14.83
CA ALA A 288 -9.77 -8.51 -13.98
C ALA A 288 -9.33 -8.12 -12.55
N ILE A 289 -8.50 -7.08 -12.41
CA ILE A 289 -8.11 -6.53 -11.10
C ILE A 289 -9.35 -5.99 -10.37
N ILE A 290 -10.19 -5.20 -11.04
CA ILE A 290 -11.42 -4.67 -10.44
C ILE A 290 -12.35 -5.80 -10.00
N GLU A 291 -12.56 -6.83 -10.82
CA GLU A 291 -13.36 -8.00 -10.45
C GLU A 291 -12.71 -8.79 -9.30
N GLY A 292 -11.37 -8.94 -9.29
CA GLY A 292 -10.65 -9.56 -8.18
C GLY A 292 -10.80 -8.78 -6.85
N LEU A 293 -10.87 -7.45 -6.90
CA LEU A 293 -11.19 -6.64 -5.73
C LEU A 293 -12.64 -6.84 -5.27
N LYS A 294 -13.60 -7.05 -6.18
CA LYS A 294 -15.02 -7.27 -5.85
C LYS A 294 -15.27 -8.63 -5.22
N ASP A 295 -14.69 -9.68 -5.77
CA ASP A 295 -14.95 -11.06 -5.35
C ASP A 295 -14.00 -11.57 -4.24
N GLY A 296 -12.99 -10.78 -3.86
CA GLY A 296 -12.05 -11.10 -2.78
C GLY A 296 -10.87 -11.96 -3.21
N ALA A 297 -10.65 -12.16 -4.52
CA ALA A 297 -9.38 -12.71 -5.00
C ALA A 297 -8.22 -11.76 -4.65
N ILE A 298 -8.47 -10.45 -4.73
CA ILE A 298 -7.55 -9.40 -4.26
C ILE A 298 -8.09 -8.83 -2.95
N ASP A 299 -7.26 -8.89 -1.91
CA ASP A 299 -7.64 -8.55 -0.54
C ASP A 299 -7.36 -7.10 -0.19
N ILE A 300 -6.28 -6.54 -0.73
CA ILE A 300 -5.62 -5.33 -0.24
C ILE A 300 -5.47 -4.33 -1.39
N ILE A 301 -5.64 -3.06 -1.06
CA ILE A 301 -5.20 -1.95 -1.90
C ILE A 301 -4.00 -1.33 -1.20
N ALA A 302 -2.82 -1.44 -1.81
CA ALA A 302 -1.56 -0.86 -1.37
C ALA A 302 -1.00 0.07 -2.45
N THR A 303 -0.23 1.08 -2.07
CA THR A 303 0.11 2.14 -3.04
C THR A 303 1.30 1.81 -3.93
N ASP A 304 2.23 1.01 -3.47
CA ASP A 304 3.59 0.94 -4.05
C ASP A 304 4.17 2.37 -4.20
N HIS A 305 4.05 3.17 -3.13
CA HIS A 305 4.58 4.53 -3.11
C HIS A 305 6.09 4.51 -3.35
N ALA A 306 6.50 4.86 -4.58
CA ALA A 306 7.86 4.73 -5.07
C ALA A 306 8.40 6.08 -5.60
N PRO A 307 8.82 6.98 -4.70
CA PRO A 307 9.31 8.31 -5.04
C PRO A 307 10.63 8.27 -5.83
N HIS A 308 10.71 9.14 -6.84
CA HIS A 308 11.88 9.39 -7.67
C HIS A 308 12.03 10.89 -7.93
N SER A 309 13.28 11.34 -8.09
CA SER A 309 13.55 12.75 -8.37
C SER A 309 13.09 13.16 -9.77
N ALA A 310 12.86 14.45 -9.97
CA ALA A 310 12.48 15.00 -11.27
C ALA A 310 13.52 14.69 -12.34
N GLU A 311 14.82 14.76 -11.98
CA GLU A 311 15.94 14.48 -12.89
C GLU A 311 15.95 13.01 -13.32
N GLU A 312 15.62 12.09 -12.42
CA GLU A 312 15.54 10.67 -12.73
C GLU A 312 14.37 10.37 -13.67
N LYS A 313 13.23 10.98 -13.45
CA LYS A 313 12.03 10.79 -14.30
C LYS A 313 12.13 11.54 -15.64
N ALA A 314 12.98 12.55 -15.75
CA ALA A 314 13.25 13.27 -17.00
C ALA A 314 14.17 12.52 -17.99
N LYS A 315 14.77 11.40 -17.59
CA LYS A 315 15.59 10.57 -18.46
C LYS A 315 14.77 9.91 -19.58
N PRO A 316 15.41 9.46 -20.67
CA PRO A 316 14.74 8.62 -21.66
C PRO A 316 13.99 7.45 -21.01
N PHE A 317 12.88 7.00 -21.61
CA PHE A 317 12.02 5.97 -21.02
C PHE A 317 12.77 4.71 -20.60
N ALA A 318 13.72 4.24 -21.42
CA ALA A 318 14.52 3.06 -21.11
C ALA A 318 15.40 3.22 -19.85
N GLU A 319 15.86 4.44 -19.55
CA GLU A 319 16.79 4.74 -18.46
C GLU A 319 16.10 5.25 -17.18
N ALA A 320 14.91 5.84 -17.33
CA ALA A 320 14.16 6.36 -16.20
C ALA A 320 13.74 5.22 -15.26
N PRO A 321 13.83 5.39 -13.93
CA PRO A 321 13.37 4.39 -12.99
C PRO A 321 11.85 4.20 -13.06
N SER A 322 11.39 2.97 -12.80
CA SER A 322 9.99 2.63 -12.61
C SER A 322 9.51 3.05 -11.22
N GLY A 323 8.24 3.42 -11.12
CA GLY A 323 7.57 3.80 -9.88
C GLY A 323 6.98 5.19 -9.89
N ILE A 324 5.95 5.38 -9.07
CA ILE A 324 5.23 6.63 -8.87
C ILE A 324 4.94 6.84 -7.38
N ILE A 325 4.67 8.09 -6.98
CA ILE A 325 4.10 8.34 -5.66
C ILE A 325 2.61 7.96 -5.64
N GLY A 326 2.11 7.43 -4.53
CA GLY A 326 0.73 6.93 -4.44
C GLY A 326 -0.04 7.36 -3.20
N LEU A 327 0.63 7.61 -2.06
CA LEU A 327 -0.01 7.79 -0.76
C LEU A 327 -1.10 8.88 -0.75
N GLU A 328 -0.81 10.07 -1.25
CA GLU A 328 -1.71 11.23 -1.18
C GLU A 328 -2.91 11.15 -2.13
N THR A 329 -2.90 10.20 -3.09
CA THR A 329 -3.98 10.06 -4.08
C THR A 329 -4.75 8.74 -3.96
N ALA A 330 -4.27 7.78 -3.17
CA ALA A 330 -4.80 6.41 -3.12
C ALA A 330 -6.29 6.35 -2.75
N LEU A 331 -6.69 6.99 -1.65
CA LEU A 331 -8.08 7.01 -1.20
C LEU A 331 -8.98 7.66 -2.27
N ALA A 332 -8.56 8.79 -2.82
CA ALA A 332 -9.32 9.51 -3.83
C ALA A 332 -9.45 8.71 -5.14
N LEU A 333 -8.41 8.01 -5.57
CA LEU A 333 -8.47 7.09 -6.72
C LEU A 333 -9.42 5.91 -6.46
N GLY A 334 -9.40 5.35 -5.26
CA GLY A 334 -10.35 4.31 -4.83
C GLY A 334 -11.80 4.81 -4.86
N ILE A 335 -12.06 5.98 -4.31
CA ILE A 335 -13.41 6.60 -4.34
C ILE A 335 -13.83 6.89 -5.78
N THR A 336 -12.98 7.54 -6.57
CA THR A 336 -13.29 7.97 -7.94
C THR A 336 -13.49 6.79 -8.88
N ASN A 337 -12.60 5.78 -8.83
CA ASN A 337 -12.57 4.72 -9.83
C ASN A 337 -13.30 3.44 -9.40
N LEU A 338 -13.48 3.20 -8.11
CA LEU A 338 -14.15 1.99 -7.63
C LEU A 338 -15.52 2.30 -7.03
N VAL A 339 -15.62 3.22 -6.06
CA VAL A 339 -16.88 3.48 -5.36
C VAL A 339 -17.87 4.22 -6.25
N ARG A 340 -17.48 5.35 -6.85
CA ARG A 340 -18.37 6.16 -7.68
C ARG A 340 -18.78 5.48 -8.99
N LYS A 341 -17.99 4.51 -9.45
CA LYS A 341 -18.35 3.66 -10.61
C LYS A 341 -19.15 2.42 -10.22
N GLY A 342 -19.47 2.24 -8.92
CA GLY A 342 -20.28 1.13 -8.43
C GLY A 342 -19.59 -0.23 -8.43
N HIS A 343 -18.26 -0.26 -8.47
CA HIS A 343 -17.50 -1.50 -8.38
C HIS A 343 -17.38 -2.00 -6.93
N LEU A 344 -17.17 -1.10 -5.98
CA LEU A 344 -17.13 -1.37 -4.54
C LEU A 344 -18.07 -0.44 -3.80
N THR A 345 -18.54 -0.86 -2.63
CA THR A 345 -19.09 0.04 -1.62
C THR A 345 -17.96 0.77 -0.90
N LEU A 346 -18.24 1.89 -0.24
CA LEU A 346 -17.24 2.58 0.55
C LEU A 346 -16.73 1.71 1.72
N MET A 347 -17.60 0.91 2.33
CA MET A 347 -17.25 -0.08 3.36
C MET A 347 -16.20 -1.06 2.84
N GLN A 348 -16.39 -1.62 1.64
CA GLN A 348 -15.44 -2.54 1.02
C GLN A 348 -14.10 -1.87 0.66
N LEU A 349 -14.13 -0.59 0.24
CA LEU A 349 -12.91 0.16 -0.02
C LEU A 349 -12.09 0.32 1.27
N ILE A 350 -12.73 0.75 2.36
CA ILE A 350 -12.06 0.92 3.67
C ILE A 350 -11.58 -0.43 4.20
N GLU A 351 -12.34 -1.51 4.03
CA GLU A 351 -11.89 -2.86 4.40
C GLU A 351 -10.54 -3.21 3.74
N LYS A 352 -10.40 -2.94 2.44
CA LYS A 352 -9.19 -3.24 1.66
C LYS A 352 -8.01 -2.29 1.91
N MET A 353 -8.28 -1.09 2.41
CA MET A 353 -7.25 -0.09 2.70
C MET A 353 -6.90 0.04 4.19
N SER A 354 -7.62 -0.67 5.08
CA SER A 354 -7.39 -0.58 6.52
C SER A 354 -7.42 -1.95 7.19
N LEU A 355 -8.58 -2.62 7.24
CA LEU A 355 -8.77 -3.85 8.01
C LEU A 355 -7.94 -5.03 7.46
N ASN A 356 -7.98 -5.26 6.14
CA ASN A 356 -7.30 -6.42 5.55
C ASN A 356 -5.78 -6.29 5.60
N PRO A 357 -5.15 -5.13 5.26
CA PRO A 357 -3.71 -4.97 5.45
C PRO A 357 -3.29 -5.07 6.93
N ALA A 358 -4.10 -4.57 7.87
CA ALA A 358 -3.85 -4.75 9.29
C ALA A 358 -3.86 -6.23 9.69
N LYS A 359 -4.81 -7.03 9.17
CA LYS A 359 -4.86 -8.49 9.42
C LYS A 359 -3.64 -9.23 8.87
N LEU A 360 -3.14 -8.85 7.68
CA LEU A 360 -1.96 -9.48 7.08
C LEU A 360 -0.75 -9.39 8.00
N TYR A 361 -0.51 -8.21 8.56
CA TYR A 361 0.63 -7.93 9.44
C TYR A 361 0.29 -8.05 10.93
N LYS A 362 -0.91 -8.55 11.28
CA LYS A 362 -1.40 -8.74 12.67
C LYS A 362 -1.30 -7.46 13.52
N LEU A 363 -1.60 -6.34 12.90
CA LEU A 363 -1.68 -5.06 13.61
C LEU A 363 -3.01 -4.95 14.34
N ASP A 364 -2.98 -4.43 15.56
CA ASP A 364 -4.21 -4.08 16.31
C ASP A 364 -4.77 -2.74 15.79
N LYS A 365 -5.14 -2.75 14.50
CA LYS A 365 -5.58 -1.59 13.71
C LYS A 365 -6.77 -1.99 12.82
N GLY A 366 -7.35 -1.03 12.13
CA GLY A 366 -8.42 -1.27 11.14
C GLY A 366 -9.82 -1.41 11.74
N ALA A 367 -10.02 -0.98 12.99
CA ALA A 367 -11.33 -0.97 13.66
C ALA A 367 -11.51 0.28 14.54
N ILE A 368 -12.75 0.72 14.71
CA ILE A 368 -13.13 1.80 15.64
C ILE A 368 -13.78 1.16 16.86
N THR A 369 -12.99 0.92 17.93
CA THR A 369 -13.44 0.23 19.13
C THR A 369 -13.05 1.02 20.37
N GLU A 370 -13.96 1.11 21.37
CA GLU A 370 -13.64 1.74 22.65
C GLU A 370 -12.44 1.04 23.31
N GLY A 371 -11.49 1.82 23.77
CA GLY A 371 -10.22 1.37 24.35
C GLY A 371 -9.08 1.13 23.34
N ALA A 372 -9.36 1.04 22.04
CA ALA A 372 -8.33 0.96 21.01
C ALA A 372 -7.62 2.30 20.79
N ASP A 373 -6.46 2.29 20.15
CA ASP A 373 -5.79 3.51 19.70
C ASP A 373 -6.71 4.31 18.79
N ALA A 374 -6.73 5.63 18.98
CA ALA A 374 -7.50 6.51 18.11
C ALA A 374 -6.72 6.79 16.82
N ASP A 375 -6.71 5.79 15.94
CA ASP A 375 -6.18 5.86 14.59
C ASP A 375 -7.34 6.00 13.61
N LEU A 376 -7.54 7.21 13.10
CA LEU A 376 -8.71 7.58 12.30
C LEU A 376 -8.32 8.40 11.07
N VAL A 377 -9.08 8.21 10.00
CA VAL A 377 -9.11 9.13 8.86
C VAL A 377 -10.49 9.78 8.75
N ILE A 378 -10.52 11.08 8.54
CA ILE A 378 -11.74 11.87 8.31
C ILE A 378 -11.64 12.48 6.92
N PHE A 379 -12.58 12.17 6.04
CA PHE A 379 -12.56 12.63 4.65
C PHE A 379 -13.96 12.95 4.12
N ASN A 380 -14.03 13.83 3.13
CA ASN A 380 -15.26 14.13 2.42
C ASN A 380 -15.31 13.34 1.10
N GLU A 381 -16.16 12.29 1.04
CA GLU A 381 -16.28 11.41 -0.14
C GLU A 381 -16.84 12.12 -1.38
N GLY A 382 -17.62 13.16 -1.19
CA GLY A 382 -18.27 13.95 -2.24
C GLY A 382 -17.42 15.12 -2.75
N GLU A 383 -16.39 15.52 -2.04
CA GLU A 383 -15.57 16.67 -2.39
C GLU A 383 -14.66 16.35 -3.59
N ARG A 384 -14.82 17.17 -4.64
CA ARG A 384 -13.96 17.13 -5.82
C ARG A 384 -12.77 18.06 -5.60
N TRP A 385 -11.58 17.60 -5.87
CA TRP A 385 -10.36 18.36 -5.75
C TRP A 385 -9.43 18.10 -6.93
N HIS A 386 -8.58 19.06 -7.23
CA HIS A 386 -7.61 18.99 -8.32
C HIS A 386 -6.26 18.51 -7.80
N VAL A 387 -5.69 17.48 -8.41
CA VAL A 387 -4.35 16.99 -8.09
C VAL A 387 -3.32 18.00 -8.59
N GLY A 388 -2.80 18.80 -7.69
CA GLY A 388 -1.80 19.83 -7.98
C GLY A 388 -0.41 19.23 -8.28
N PRO A 389 0.55 20.08 -8.66
CA PRO A 389 1.93 19.67 -8.91
C PRO A 389 2.77 19.56 -7.63
N LYS A 390 2.23 19.89 -6.48
CA LYS A 390 2.92 19.86 -5.18
C LYS A 390 2.30 18.80 -4.28
N PHE A 391 3.16 18.05 -3.64
CA PHE A 391 2.82 17.01 -2.69
C PHE A 391 3.54 17.24 -1.37
N VAL A 392 3.10 16.59 -0.32
CA VAL A 392 3.81 16.53 0.97
C VAL A 392 5.06 15.66 0.85
N SER A 393 5.00 14.59 0.05
CA SER A 393 6.17 13.86 -0.42
C SER A 393 7.22 14.79 -1.03
N LYS A 394 8.50 14.46 -0.87
CA LYS A 394 9.59 15.16 -1.58
C LYS A 394 9.51 15.03 -3.10
N ALA A 395 8.89 13.96 -3.56
CA ALA A 395 8.72 13.65 -4.97
C ALA A 395 7.35 14.08 -5.49
N ALA A 396 7.26 14.25 -6.82
CA ALA A 396 6.02 14.59 -7.53
C ALA A 396 5.80 13.72 -8.78
N ASN A 397 6.43 12.54 -8.81
CA ASN A 397 6.37 11.61 -9.95
C ASN A 397 5.05 10.83 -9.96
N THR A 398 4.02 11.42 -10.53
CA THR A 398 2.69 10.80 -10.66
C THR A 398 2.05 11.09 -12.03
N PRO A 399 1.35 10.12 -12.64
CA PRO A 399 0.58 10.36 -13.85
C PRO A 399 -0.73 11.12 -13.58
N PHE A 400 -1.16 11.23 -12.32
CA PHE A 400 -2.43 11.82 -11.93
C PHE A 400 -2.39 13.33 -11.72
N ALA A 401 -1.22 13.97 -11.81
CA ALA A 401 -1.12 15.42 -11.73
C ALA A 401 -1.98 16.09 -12.83
N GLY A 402 -2.80 17.06 -12.43
CA GLY A 402 -3.76 17.73 -13.31
C GLY A 402 -5.12 17.05 -13.41
N GLU A 403 -5.34 15.92 -12.77
CA GLU A 403 -6.63 15.25 -12.75
C GLU A 403 -7.52 15.73 -11.60
N ASP A 404 -8.83 15.62 -11.78
CA ASP A 404 -9.82 15.89 -10.74
C ASP A 404 -10.28 14.58 -10.12
N LEU A 405 -10.12 14.45 -8.82
CA LEU A 405 -10.51 13.29 -8.04
C LEU A 405 -11.59 13.64 -7.02
N TYR A 406 -12.31 12.64 -6.55
CA TYR A 406 -13.26 12.75 -5.45
C TYR A 406 -12.72 12.06 -4.20
N GLY A 407 -13.10 12.59 -3.06
CA GLY A 407 -12.64 12.07 -1.77
C GLY A 407 -11.41 12.82 -1.29
N LYS A 408 -11.63 13.83 -0.44
CA LYS A 408 -10.53 14.63 0.12
C LYS A 408 -10.37 14.36 1.60
N VAL A 409 -9.15 13.97 1.99
CA VAL A 409 -8.79 13.81 3.42
C VAL A 409 -8.83 15.18 4.08
N LYS A 410 -9.51 15.26 5.23
CA LYS A 410 -9.62 16.46 6.05
C LYS A 410 -8.77 16.37 7.31
N TYR A 411 -8.78 15.21 7.95
CA TYR A 411 -7.96 14.96 9.13
C TYR A 411 -7.43 13.54 9.11
N THR A 412 -6.22 13.38 9.61
CA THR A 412 -5.67 12.09 10.01
C THR A 412 -5.27 12.18 11.47
N ILE A 413 -5.77 11.25 12.26
CA ILE A 413 -5.51 11.17 13.70
C ILE A 413 -4.79 9.84 13.95
N CYS A 414 -3.64 9.88 14.60
CA CYS A 414 -2.89 8.71 14.98
C CYS A 414 -2.55 8.74 16.47
N ALA A 415 -2.86 7.66 17.19
CA ALA A 415 -2.75 7.57 18.64
C ALA A 415 -3.36 8.82 19.34
N GLY A 416 -4.51 9.29 18.82
CA GLY A 416 -5.23 10.44 19.34
C GLY A 416 -4.65 11.82 19.01
N ASN A 417 -3.55 11.90 18.28
CA ASN A 417 -2.95 13.16 17.84
C ASN A 417 -3.39 13.47 16.40
N VAL A 418 -3.78 14.70 16.13
CA VAL A 418 -4.03 15.17 14.77
C VAL A 418 -2.67 15.33 14.09
N VAL A 419 -2.36 14.40 13.16
CA VAL A 419 -1.09 14.36 12.43
C VAL A 419 -1.17 14.98 11.05
N TYR A 420 -2.39 15.18 10.55
CA TYR A 420 -2.68 15.95 9.34
C TYR A 420 -4.03 16.66 9.48
N GLU A 421 -4.09 17.87 8.99
CA GLU A 421 -5.30 18.70 8.84
C GLU A 421 -5.22 19.41 7.50
N ASP A 422 -6.29 19.27 6.69
CA ASP A 422 -6.39 20.00 5.41
C ASP A 422 -6.45 21.50 5.67
N GLY A 423 -5.38 22.21 5.32
CA GLY A 423 -5.39 23.66 5.31
C GLY A 423 -6.18 24.14 4.08
N GLU A 424 -7.24 24.92 4.31
CA GLU A 424 -8.02 25.57 3.25
C GLU A 424 -7.13 26.39 2.30
#